data_b6a8e5f4eedc704710e274ebb6afdf31
#
_entry.id   b6a8e5f4eedc704710e274ebb6afdf31
#
_cell.length_a   1.000
_cell.length_b   1.000
_cell.length_c   1.000
_cell.angle_alpha   90.00
_cell.angle_beta   90.00
_cell.angle_gamma   90.00
#
_symmetry.space_group_name_H-M   'P 1'
#
loop_
_entity.id
_entity.type
_entity.pdbx_description
1 polymer ?
#
loop_
_entity_poly.entity_id
_entity_poly.type
_entity_poly.pdbx_seq_one_letter_code
_entity_poly.pdbx_strand_id
1 'polypeptide(L)'
;MATVNDILTYLETLAPRSMKMDWDNVGLLCGSRKTEVTRILVALDPFEGVCQEAAAWGAELIVTHHPLIFQAIKSVTDETSIGRSIQLLCREG
;
A
#
# COMPACT_ATOMS: atom_id res chain seq x y z
N MET A 1 -17.43 -5.89 -8.99
CA MET A 1 -16.38 -6.19 -8.00
C MET A 1 -15.66 -4.91 -7.61
N ALA A 2 -15.36 -4.74 -6.32
CA ALA A 2 -14.66 -3.54 -5.86
C ALA A 2 -13.23 -3.48 -6.41
N THR A 3 -12.78 -2.26 -6.71
CA THR A 3 -11.41 -2.01 -7.15
C THR A 3 -10.65 -1.24 -6.08
N VAL A 4 -9.33 -1.16 -6.24
CA VAL A 4 -8.51 -0.33 -5.36
C VAL A 4 -9.04 1.11 -5.34
N ASN A 5 -9.46 1.64 -6.49
CA ASN A 5 -10.00 3.00 -6.56
C ASN A 5 -11.27 3.17 -5.73
N ASP A 6 -12.14 2.15 -5.71
CA ASP A 6 -13.37 2.19 -4.92
C ASP A 6 -13.04 2.26 -3.42
N ILE A 7 -12.06 1.49 -2.98
CA ILE A 7 -11.62 1.48 -1.58
C ILE A 7 -10.99 2.84 -1.22
N LEU A 8 -10.16 3.39 -2.10
CA LEU A 8 -9.54 4.71 -1.87
C LEU A 8 -10.60 5.80 -1.74
N THR A 9 -11.62 5.77 -2.61
CA THR A 9 -12.71 6.74 -2.57
C THR A 9 -13.45 6.68 -1.24
N TYR A 10 -13.73 5.46 -0.76
CA TYR A 10 -14.40 5.27 0.53
C TYR A 10 -13.54 5.80 1.68
N LEU A 11 -12.25 5.45 1.70
CA LEU A 11 -11.33 5.89 2.76
C LEU A 11 -11.19 7.40 2.78
N GLU A 12 -11.23 8.04 1.61
CA GLU A 12 -11.18 9.50 1.53
C GLU A 12 -12.36 10.16 2.26
N THR A 13 -13.53 9.51 2.28
CA THR A 13 -14.69 10.04 3.02
C THR A 13 -14.50 9.93 4.52
N LEU A 14 -13.75 8.94 5.00
CA LEU A 14 -13.49 8.73 6.43
C LEU A 14 -12.34 9.59 6.94
N ALA A 15 -11.29 9.74 6.13
CA ALA A 15 -10.07 10.46 6.50
C ALA A 15 -9.54 11.23 5.28
N PRO A 16 -10.10 12.40 4.99
CA PRO A 16 -9.71 13.19 3.82
C PRO A 16 -8.21 13.52 3.81
N ARG A 17 -7.60 13.41 2.64
CA ARG A 17 -6.17 13.70 2.45
C ARG A 17 -5.82 15.16 2.80
N SER A 18 -6.79 16.06 2.69
CA SER A 18 -6.60 17.46 3.05
C SER A 18 -6.27 17.66 4.53
N MET A 19 -6.55 16.66 5.38
CA MET A 19 -6.29 16.72 6.81
C MET A 19 -4.93 16.17 7.20
N LYS A 20 -4.14 15.69 6.23
CA LYS A 20 -2.81 15.16 6.53
C LYS A 20 -1.84 16.28 6.91
N MET A 21 -0.79 15.94 7.64
CA MET A 21 0.33 16.85 7.88
C MET A 21 1.17 17.00 6.61
N ASP A 22 1.88 18.12 6.46
CA ASP A 22 2.68 18.39 5.26
C ASP A 22 3.76 17.33 5.03
N TRP A 23 4.31 16.76 6.10
CA TRP A 23 5.36 15.74 6.01
C TRP A 23 4.81 14.33 5.79
N ASP A 24 3.50 14.16 5.84
CA ASP A 24 2.86 12.85 5.69
C ASP A 24 2.71 12.47 4.22
N ASN A 25 2.88 11.18 3.92
CA ASN A 25 2.68 10.64 2.59
C ASN A 25 1.48 9.70 2.61
N VAL A 26 0.36 10.18 2.10
CA VAL A 26 -0.94 9.52 2.19
C VAL A 26 -1.49 9.20 0.80
N GLY A 27 -2.22 8.11 0.69
CA GLY A 27 -2.90 7.70 -0.53
C GLY A 27 -2.36 6.39 -1.09
N LEU A 28 -2.52 6.19 -2.38
CA LEU A 28 -2.00 4.99 -3.04
C LEU A 28 -0.52 5.21 -3.34
N LEU A 29 0.34 4.47 -2.64
CA LEU A 29 1.79 4.62 -2.75
C LEU A 29 2.43 3.62 -3.70
N CYS A 30 1.75 2.51 -3.97
CA CYS A 30 2.27 1.45 -4.83
C CYS A 30 1.11 0.66 -5.42
N GLY A 31 1.19 0.34 -6.71
CA GLY A 31 0.20 -0.48 -7.38
C GLY A 31 -0.72 0.30 -8.30
N SER A 32 -1.91 -0.23 -8.55
CA SER A 32 -2.85 0.31 -9.52
C SER A 32 -4.25 0.50 -8.93
N ARG A 33 -4.88 1.61 -9.26
CA ARG A 33 -6.28 1.88 -8.87
C ARG A 33 -7.28 0.93 -9.55
N LYS A 34 -6.86 0.27 -10.62
CA LYS A 34 -7.74 -0.58 -11.43
C LYS A 34 -7.83 -2.03 -10.94
N THR A 35 -6.97 -2.43 -10.00
CA THR A 35 -6.95 -3.79 -9.48
C THR A 35 -8.24 -4.11 -8.75
N GLU A 36 -8.85 -5.25 -9.08
CA GLU A 36 -10.02 -5.75 -8.39
C GLU A 36 -9.62 -6.35 -7.04
N VAL A 37 -10.43 -6.12 -6.02
CA VAL A 37 -10.09 -6.46 -4.63
C VAL A 37 -11.16 -7.37 -4.03
N THR A 38 -10.73 -8.52 -3.52
CA THR A 38 -11.59 -9.42 -2.73
C THR A 38 -11.07 -9.59 -1.31
N ARG A 39 -9.75 -9.45 -1.10
CA ARG A 39 -9.13 -9.60 0.22
C ARG A 39 -8.26 -8.38 0.52
N ILE A 40 -8.44 -7.83 1.71
CA ILE A 40 -7.71 -6.66 2.19
C ILE A 40 -6.98 -7.06 3.47
N LEU A 41 -5.67 -6.84 3.51
CA LEU A 41 -4.90 -6.97 4.75
C LEU A 41 -4.73 -5.59 5.36
N VAL A 42 -5.09 -5.44 6.63
CA VAL A 42 -4.95 -4.17 7.37
C VAL A 42 -3.86 -4.35 8.42
N ALA A 43 -2.92 -3.44 8.45
CA ALA A 43 -1.80 -3.50 9.39
C ALA A 43 -1.39 -2.10 9.82
N LEU A 44 -0.59 -2.02 10.89
CA LEU A 44 -0.04 -0.75 11.35
C LEU A 44 1.06 -0.27 10.40
N ASP A 45 1.97 -1.17 10.03
CA ASP A 45 3.13 -0.86 9.20
C ASP A 45 3.24 -1.84 8.04
N PRO A 46 3.70 -1.36 6.86
CA PRO A 46 3.87 -2.22 5.68
C PRO A 46 5.28 -2.83 5.62
N PHE A 47 5.71 -3.47 6.70
CA PHE A 47 7.02 -4.14 6.73
C PHE A 47 7.06 -5.30 5.74
N GLU A 48 8.26 -5.73 5.38
CA GLU A 48 8.46 -6.79 4.40
C GLU A 48 7.71 -8.07 4.78
N GLY A 49 7.74 -8.46 6.06
CA GLY A 49 7.02 -9.64 6.53
C GLY A 49 5.51 -9.53 6.34
N VAL A 50 4.94 -8.33 6.53
CA VAL A 50 3.51 -8.08 6.30
C VAL A 50 3.18 -8.21 4.82
N CYS A 51 4.03 -7.69 3.94
CA CYS A 51 3.83 -7.80 2.50
C CYS A 51 3.89 -9.26 2.04
N GLN A 52 4.81 -10.06 2.61
CA GLN A 52 4.92 -11.48 2.32
C GLN A 52 3.67 -12.24 2.79
N GLU A 53 3.15 -11.91 3.96
CA GLU A 53 1.93 -12.52 4.49
C GLU A 53 0.73 -12.21 3.59
N ALA A 54 0.61 -10.96 3.15
CA ALA A 54 -0.46 -10.55 2.25
C ALA A 54 -0.38 -11.31 0.92
N ALA A 55 0.79 -11.43 0.35
CA ALA A 55 0.99 -12.16 -0.91
C ALA A 55 0.63 -13.64 -0.75
N ALA A 56 1.06 -14.27 0.35
CA ALA A 56 0.78 -15.68 0.61
C ALA A 56 -0.73 -15.93 0.80
N TRP A 57 -1.43 -14.98 1.43
CA TRP A 57 -2.87 -15.08 1.65
C TRP A 57 -3.68 -14.77 0.39
N GLY A 58 -3.06 -14.10 -0.59
CA GLY A 58 -3.75 -13.71 -1.82
C GLY A 58 -4.52 -12.41 -1.70
N ALA A 59 -4.08 -11.51 -0.82
CA ALA A 59 -4.68 -10.18 -0.73
C ALA A 59 -4.27 -9.32 -1.92
N GLU A 60 -5.20 -8.53 -2.44
CA GLU A 60 -4.94 -7.60 -3.53
C GLU A 60 -4.64 -6.19 -3.04
N LEU A 61 -4.92 -5.92 -1.77
CA LEU A 61 -4.72 -4.58 -1.19
C LEU A 61 -4.23 -4.70 0.25
N ILE A 62 -3.26 -3.86 0.60
CA ILE A 62 -2.82 -3.67 1.98
C ILE A 62 -3.14 -2.24 2.39
N VAL A 63 -3.84 -2.08 3.51
CA VAL A 63 -4.15 -0.79 4.11
C VAL A 63 -3.37 -0.66 5.41
N THR A 64 -2.56 0.38 5.52
CA THR A 64 -1.72 0.59 6.71
C THR A 64 -1.93 1.98 7.29
N HIS A 65 -1.66 2.11 8.59
CA HIS A 65 -1.66 3.40 9.27
C HIS A 65 -0.43 4.22 8.90
N HIS A 66 0.74 3.59 8.82
CA HIS A 66 1.99 4.24 8.41
C HIS A 66 2.28 3.97 6.93
N PRO A 67 2.86 4.96 6.21
CA PRO A 67 3.09 4.79 4.78
C PRO A 67 4.25 3.84 4.48
N LEU A 68 4.15 3.13 3.36
CA LEU A 68 5.23 2.31 2.83
C LEU A 68 6.44 3.19 2.47
N ILE A 69 6.17 4.31 1.80
CA ILE A 69 7.20 5.26 1.38
C ILE A 69 7.03 6.51 2.23
N PHE A 70 7.81 6.59 3.33
CA PHE A 70 7.78 7.74 4.23
C PHE A 70 8.70 8.85 3.72
N GLN A 71 9.92 8.49 3.33
CA GLN A 71 10.88 9.41 2.74
C GLN A 71 11.04 9.10 1.26
N ALA A 72 11.34 10.14 0.45
CA ALA A 72 11.55 9.94 -0.97
C ALA A 72 12.65 8.91 -1.22
N ILE A 73 12.37 7.95 -2.10
CA ILE A 73 13.34 6.91 -2.49
C ILE A 73 13.91 7.24 -3.85
N LYS A 74 15.17 6.84 -4.06
CA LYS A 74 15.88 7.10 -5.32
C LYS A 74 16.05 5.85 -6.16
N SER A 75 15.82 4.68 -5.56
CA SER A 75 15.95 3.41 -6.28
C SER A 75 15.06 2.35 -5.64
N VAL A 76 14.72 1.33 -6.42
CA VAL A 76 13.98 0.17 -5.95
C VAL A 76 14.81 -1.06 -6.32
N THR A 77 15.45 -1.66 -5.33
CA THR A 77 16.31 -2.82 -5.53
C THR A 77 16.05 -3.85 -4.45
N ASP A 78 16.62 -5.04 -4.60
CA ASP A 78 16.54 -6.07 -3.59
C ASP A 78 17.56 -5.89 -2.45
N GLU A 79 18.33 -4.80 -2.49
CA GLU A 79 19.34 -4.51 -1.48
C GLU A 79 18.76 -3.91 -0.20
N THR A 80 17.53 -3.39 -0.26
CA THR A 80 16.85 -2.78 0.88
C THR A 80 15.52 -3.47 1.14
N SER A 81 15.06 -3.41 2.40
CA SER A 81 13.76 -3.98 2.78
C SER A 81 12.63 -3.31 2.02
N ILE A 82 12.63 -1.98 1.93
CA ILE A 82 11.58 -1.26 1.21
C ILE A 82 11.59 -1.60 -0.29
N GLY A 83 12.77 -1.73 -0.88
CA GLY A 83 12.90 -2.11 -2.29
C GLY A 83 12.32 -3.49 -2.54
N ARG A 84 12.63 -4.46 -1.68
CA ARG A 84 12.08 -5.81 -1.78
C ARG A 84 10.57 -5.82 -1.62
N SER A 85 10.04 -5.02 -0.69
CA SER A 85 8.59 -4.90 -0.48
C SER A 85 7.89 -4.36 -1.73
N ILE A 86 8.43 -3.29 -2.32
CA ILE A 86 7.85 -2.69 -3.53
C ILE A 86 7.88 -3.68 -4.68
N GLN A 87 8.99 -4.40 -4.87
CA GLN A 87 9.09 -5.41 -5.93
C GLN A 87 8.08 -6.53 -5.74
N LEU A 88 7.90 -7.00 -4.50
CA LEU A 88 6.91 -8.03 -4.18
C LEU A 88 5.48 -7.55 -4.48
N LEU A 89 5.14 -6.34 -4.05
CA LEU A 89 3.81 -5.79 -4.26
C LEU A 89 3.50 -5.62 -5.75
N CYS A 90 4.46 -5.16 -6.54
CA CYS A 90 4.28 -5.00 -7.98
C CYS A 90 4.16 -6.34 -8.69
N ARG A 91 4.92 -7.35 -8.25
CA ARG A 91 4.88 -8.68 -8.86
C ARG A 91 3.55 -9.38 -8.62
N GLU A 92 2.98 -9.22 -7.45
CA GLU A 92 1.71 -9.85 -7.11
C GLU A 92 0.49 -9.07 -7.65
N GLY A 93 0.71 -7.89 -8.14
CA GLY A 93 -0.36 -7.03 -8.65
C GLY A 93 -0.88 -6.11 -7.59
#